data_4193e6123f0550ca1562deaaca208122
#
_entry.id   4193e6123f0550ca1562deaaca208122
#
_cell.length_a   1.000
_cell.length_b   1.000
_cell.length_c   1.000
_cell.angle_alpha   90.00
_cell.angle_beta   90.00
_cell.angle_gamma   90.00
#
_symmetry.space_group_name_H-M   'P 1'
#
loop_
_entity.id
_entity.type
_entity.pdbx_description
1 polymer ?
#
loop_
_entity_poly.entity_id
_entity_poly.type
_entity_poly.pdbx_seq_one_letter_code
_entity_poly.pdbx_strand_id
1 'polypeptide(L)'
;MLYNREARNRLIQGMGLLSRAVVATLGPSGRYVVLEQKNQPPLITRVGQTVARHFSVKDRFSEMGVSLLKKVAFKTGREAGDGTATSILLAWSMMVEGVKNLAAGAHPVDLQAGIALAIDKTQAALREQARVVEATDPEIMAVAEVAAHQDHSVASLVAEAVAKVKQAGFVTIEESKARESVIELKKGMQFDHGYLSPFFVTDRDTMEAILEDPYLLLYDGKISDVRDLLPLLEECASRRASLLIIAENVMDHALATLVLNRIRGSLRVAAVKSPGFGDHRQHMLEDIAAVASGTVHAQAKGNLLKYATVDTLGKVDKAIMTRDETSLILDKADANERVGERIRLIEGRLRNRPSLYDKTRLETRLARLKGSVAIIRVGAVTASELKTRKEHCENALHAVRAALDEGILPGGGVAYIRAQRALESLNGVNTDQNTGIRIVRDALEKPLEKILENAGLKPDGIIEKVRSSQGAMGFDVEKREYMDLYRSGIIDTLKVARIALETAASLTNTFLTVECTIAQK
;
A
#
# COMPACT_ATOMS: atom_id res chain seq x y z
N MET A 1 -10.54 34.68 -1.95
CA MET A 1 -9.69 34.25 -3.08
C MET A 1 -8.33 34.87 -2.94
N LEU A 2 -7.28 34.16 -3.24
CA LEU A 2 -5.90 34.64 -3.33
C LEU A 2 -5.36 34.31 -4.72
N TYR A 3 -4.45 35.11 -5.23
CA TYR A 3 -3.91 34.95 -6.58
C TYR A 3 -2.38 34.90 -6.57
N ASN A 4 -1.79 34.30 -7.60
CA ASN A 4 -0.35 34.32 -7.92
C ASN A 4 0.54 33.96 -6.72
N ARG A 5 1.49 34.82 -6.43
CA ARG A 5 2.48 34.64 -5.37
C ARG A 5 1.86 34.51 -3.97
N GLU A 6 0.79 35.28 -3.70
CA GLU A 6 0.12 35.23 -2.39
C GLU A 6 -0.56 33.88 -2.15
N ALA A 7 -1.26 33.35 -3.17
CA ALA A 7 -1.88 32.03 -3.10
C ALA A 7 -0.84 30.93 -2.78
N ARG A 8 0.25 30.89 -3.55
CA ARG A 8 1.34 29.93 -3.33
C ARG A 8 2.00 30.07 -1.97
N ASN A 9 2.25 31.29 -1.51
CA ASN A 9 2.87 31.54 -0.19
C ASN A 9 1.99 31.03 0.96
N ARG A 10 0.67 31.23 0.91
CA ARG A 10 -0.25 30.73 1.94
C ARG A 10 -0.31 29.21 1.98
N LEU A 11 -0.37 28.57 0.81
CA LEU A 11 -0.34 27.12 0.71
C LEU A 11 0.98 26.55 1.29
N ILE A 12 2.13 27.11 0.87
CA ILE A 12 3.45 26.69 1.36
C ILE A 12 3.58 26.87 2.88
N GLN A 13 3.04 27.92 3.44
CA GLN A 13 3.06 28.12 4.88
C GLN A 13 2.41 26.94 5.63
N GLY A 14 1.22 26.50 5.19
CA GLY A 14 0.55 25.34 5.76
C GLY A 14 1.33 24.04 5.54
N MET A 15 1.83 23.82 4.33
CA MET A 15 2.66 22.65 4.01
C MET A 15 3.92 22.57 4.88
N GLY A 16 4.59 23.70 5.13
CA GLY A 16 5.77 23.78 5.97
C GLY A 16 5.52 23.45 7.43
N LEU A 17 4.33 23.80 7.94
CA LEU A 17 3.93 23.42 9.30
C LEU A 17 3.76 21.90 9.42
N LEU A 18 3.03 21.29 8.48
CA LEU A 18 2.86 19.82 8.45
C LEU A 18 4.20 19.11 8.24
N SER A 19 5.01 19.57 7.28
CA SER A 19 6.31 18.97 6.98
C SER A 19 7.19 18.92 8.22
N ARG A 20 7.33 20.02 8.95
CA ARG A 20 8.14 20.07 10.19
C ARG A 20 7.68 19.07 11.24
N ALA A 21 6.36 18.92 11.43
CA ALA A 21 5.80 17.98 12.39
C ALA A 21 6.08 16.52 12.00
N VAL A 22 5.87 16.17 10.73
CA VAL A 22 6.04 14.79 10.24
C VAL A 22 7.52 14.42 10.13
N VAL A 23 8.35 15.30 9.57
CA VAL A 23 9.77 15.02 9.33
C VAL A 23 10.58 14.91 10.63
N ALA A 24 10.09 15.47 11.73
CA ALA A 24 10.68 15.24 13.05
C ALA A 24 10.65 13.76 13.50
N THR A 25 9.77 12.94 12.91
CA THR A 25 9.67 11.51 13.22
C THR A 25 10.61 10.64 12.37
N LEU A 26 11.32 11.21 11.38
CA LEU A 26 12.11 10.47 10.40
C LEU A 26 13.40 9.90 11.00
N GLY A 27 13.68 8.64 10.65
CA GLY A 27 14.91 7.93 11.03
C GLY A 27 14.89 7.33 12.43
N PRO A 28 15.95 6.58 12.81
CA PRO A 28 16.01 5.88 14.09
C PRO A 28 15.98 6.82 15.30
N SER A 29 16.55 8.01 15.17
CA SER A 29 16.50 9.08 16.17
C SER A 29 15.29 10.01 16.02
N GLY A 30 14.27 9.60 15.28
CA GLY A 30 13.01 10.35 15.12
C GLY A 30 12.32 10.59 16.46
N ARG A 31 11.69 11.76 16.60
CA ARG A 31 11.09 12.23 17.85
C ARG A 31 9.59 11.91 17.89
N TYR A 32 9.06 11.80 19.11
CA TYR A 32 7.62 11.70 19.31
C TYR A 32 6.92 13.04 19.08
N VAL A 33 5.73 12.97 18.50
CA VAL A 33 4.80 14.09 18.34
C VAL A 33 3.59 13.85 19.22
N VAL A 34 3.17 14.87 19.96
CA VAL A 34 1.97 14.84 20.80
C VAL A 34 0.82 15.50 20.04
N LEU A 35 -0.26 14.76 19.88
CA LEU A 35 -1.44 15.17 19.11
C LEU A 35 -2.63 15.33 20.06
N GLU A 36 -3.30 16.47 19.99
CA GLU A 36 -4.57 16.67 20.69
C GLU A 36 -5.68 15.83 20.07
N GLN A 37 -6.45 15.15 20.89
CA GLN A 37 -7.64 14.42 20.49
C GLN A 37 -8.88 14.99 21.18
N LYS A 38 -9.98 15.19 20.42
CA LYS A 38 -11.25 15.65 21.02
C LYS A 38 -11.81 14.56 21.92
N ASN A 39 -12.03 14.91 23.21
CA ASN A 39 -12.62 14.03 24.23
C ASN A 39 -11.82 12.74 24.53
N GLN A 40 -10.54 12.71 24.21
CA GLN A 40 -9.63 11.60 24.52
C GLN A 40 -8.28 12.14 25.03
N PRO A 41 -7.48 11.33 25.74
CA PRO A 41 -6.12 11.71 26.11
C PRO A 41 -5.28 12.04 24.86
N PRO A 42 -4.27 12.93 24.98
CA PRO A 42 -3.36 13.22 23.87
C PRO A 42 -2.70 11.96 23.34
N LEU A 43 -2.65 11.85 22.00
CA LEU A 43 -1.96 10.75 21.31
C LEU A 43 -0.47 11.09 21.17
N ILE A 44 0.40 10.22 21.63
CA ILE A 44 1.85 10.33 21.47
C ILE A 44 2.26 9.31 20.42
N THR A 45 2.84 9.76 19.31
CA THR A 45 3.20 8.87 18.19
C THR A 45 4.51 9.28 17.51
N ARG A 46 5.19 8.29 16.90
CA ARG A 46 6.33 8.48 15.97
C ARG A 46 5.94 8.16 14.53
N VAL A 47 4.73 7.71 14.28
CA VAL A 47 4.27 7.29 12.96
C VAL A 47 3.89 8.53 12.15
N GLY A 48 4.65 8.81 11.10
CA GLY A 48 4.46 10.01 10.26
C GLY A 48 3.08 10.09 9.62
N GLN A 49 2.49 8.96 9.22
CA GLN A 49 1.14 8.90 8.67
C GLN A 49 0.08 9.31 9.71
N THR A 50 0.22 8.85 10.95
CA THR A 50 -0.67 9.20 12.05
C THR A 50 -0.57 10.70 12.39
N VAL A 51 0.65 11.26 12.38
CA VAL A 51 0.86 12.70 12.55
C VAL A 51 0.16 13.47 11.42
N ALA A 52 0.37 13.07 10.15
CA ALA A 52 -0.25 13.72 9.00
C ALA A 52 -1.79 13.67 9.07
N ARG A 53 -2.37 12.54 9.51
CA ARG A 53 -3.83 12.36 9.64
C ARG A 53 -4.46 13.37 10.58
N HIS A 54 -3.88 13.58 11.76
CA HIS A 54 -4.45 14.41 12.83
C HIS A 54 -4.04 15.89 12.76
N PHE A 55 -3.05 16.24 11.93
CA PHE A 55 -2.57 17.61 11.81
C PHE A 55 -3.60 18.51 11.12
N SER A 56 -3.86 19.71 11.66
CA SER A 56 -4.69 20.74 11.01
C SER A 56 -4.27 22.11 11.48
N VAL A 57 -4.61 23.14 10.71
CA VAL A 57 -4.35 24.53 11.05
C VAL A 57 -5.63 25.37 10.92
N LYS A 58 -5.73 26.49 11.65
CA LYS A 58 -6.94 27.32 11.68
C LYS A 58 -7.13 28.17 10.44
N ASP A 59 -6.04 28.61 9.81
CA ASP A 59 -6.11 29.42 8.59
C ASP A 59 -6.53 28.55 7.40
N ARG A 60 -7.64 28.89 6.75
CA ARG A 60 -8.25 28.10 5.67
C ARG A 60 -7.34 27.91 4.46
N PHE A 61 -6.57 28.92 4.09
CA PHE A 61 -5.69 28.82 2.94
C PHE A 61 -4.47 27.96 3.26
N SER A 62 -3.89 28.10 4.44
CA SER A 62 -2.84 27.21 4.92
C SER A 62 -3.33 25.76 5.07
N GLU A 63 -4.60 25.55 5.52
CA GLU A 63 -5.21 24.21 5.61
C GLU A 63 -5.38 23.55 4.24
N MET A 64 -5.65 24.33 3.18
CA MET A 64 -5.62 23.78 1.81
C MET A 64 -4.24 23.25 1.45
N GLY A 65 -3.17 23.95 1.82
CA GLY A 65 -1.80 23.47 1.65
C GLY A 65 -1.52 22.19 2.45
N VAL A 66 -1.92 22.15 3.72
CA VAL A 66 -1.87 20.96 4.57
C VAL A 66 -2.58 19.79 3.90
N SER A 67 -3.80 20.01 3.40
CA SER A 67 -4.61 18.98 2.75
C SER A 67 -3.98 18.42 1.47
N LEU A 68 -3.32 19.27 0.68
CA LEU A 68 -2.58 18.84 -0.51
C LEU A 68 -1.39 17.95 -0.12
N LEU A 69 -0.62 18.34 0.87
CA LEU A 69 0.54 17.54 1.31
C LEU A 69 0.12 16.24 2.02
N LYS A 70 -1.02 16.23 2.72
CA LYS A 70 -1.63 15.00 3.26
C LYS A 70 -1.95 13.98 2.17
N LYS A 71 -2.40 14.41 0.98
CA LYS A 71 -2.65 13.50 -0.15
C LYS A 71 -1.39 12.74 -0.57
N VAL A 72 -0.23 13.40 -0.55
CA VAL A 72 1.07 12.73 -0.80
C VAL A 72 1.32 11.65 0.24
N ALA A 73 1.20 12.01 1.53
CA ALA A 73 1.38 11.09 2.64
C ALA A 73 0.49 9.84 2.53
N PHE A 74 -0.82 10.05 2.31
CA PHE A 74 -1.79 8.95 2.21
C PHE A 74 -1.62 8.11 0.96
N LYS A 75 -1.26 8.71 -0.18
CA LYS A 75 -0.98 7.96 -1.40
C LYS A 75 0.23 7.07 -1.21
N THR A 76 1.34 7.62 -0.70
CA THR A 76 2.57 6.85 -0.43
C THR A 76 2.32 5.73 0.56
N GLY A 77 1.68 6.03 1.71
CA GLY A 77 1.37 5.02 2.73
C GLY A 77 0.47 3.90 2.21
N ARG A 78 -0.50 4.21 1.35
CA ARG A 78 -1.40 3.21 0.76
C ARG A 78 -0.72 2.33 -0.27
N GLU A 79 0.11 2.90 -1.16
CA GLU A 79 0.70 2.18 -2.29
C GLU A 79 2.00 1.45 -1.92
N ALA A 80 2.75 1.99 -0.96
CA ALA A 80 4.05 1.45 -0.53
C ALA A 80 4.06 0.93 0.92
N GLY A 81 3.06 1.27 1.71
CA GLY A 81 2.97 0.89 3.14
C GLY A 81 3.83 1.73 4.07
N ASP A 82 4.87 2.37 3.55
CA ASP A 82 5.82 3.22 4.29
C ASP A 82 6.26 4.40 3.42
N GLY A 83 7.26 5.20 3.89
CA GLY A 83 7.84 6.32 3.16
C GLY A 83 7.05 7.63 3.25
N THR A 84 6.07 7.72 4.12
CA THR A 84 5.23 8.92 4.33
C THR A 84 6.06 10.16 4.67
N ALA A 85 6.99 10.06 5.62
CA ALA A 85 7.82 11.19 6.02
C ALA A 85 8.79 11.60 4.89
N THR A 86 9.36 10.64 4.19
CA THR A 86 10.25 10.85 3.05
C THR A 86 9.53 11.55 1.90
N SER A 87 8.32 11.12 1.55
CA SER A 87 7.52 11.72 0.48
C SER A 87 7.12 13.18 0.79
N ILE A 88 6.75 13.46 2.04
CA ILE A 88 6.46 14.83 2.51
C ILE A 88 7.71 15.71 2.42
N LEU A 89 8.86 15.20 2.86
CA LEU A 89 10.13 15.93 2.85
C LEU A 89 10.58 16.25 1.43
N LEU A 90 10.54 15.27 0.53
CA LEU A 90 10.87 15.45 -0.89
C LEU A 90 9.94 16.48 -1.55
N ALA A 91 8.63 16.33 -1.37
CA ALA A 91 7.65 17.27 -1.91
C ALA A 91 7.87 18.70 -1.39
N TRP A 92 8.02 18.83 -0.08
CA TRP A 92 8.30 20.13 0.56
C TRP A 92 9.57 20.77 0.02
N SER A 93 10.67 20.03 -0.06
CA SER A 93 11.95 20.53 -0.56
C SER A 93 11.84 21.02 -2.01
N MET A 94 11.26 20.21 -2.90
CA MET A 94 11.09 20.58 -4.31
C MET A 94 10.16 21.79 -4.46
N MET A 95 9.07 21.87 -3.70
CA MET A 95 8.13 23.00 -3.78
C MET A 95 8.74 24.31 -3.29
N VAL A 96 9.50 24.28 -2.20
CA VAL A 96 10.18 25.50 -1.68
C VAL A 96 11.15 26.06 -2.70
N GLU A 97 12.01 25.22 -3.26
CA GLU A 97 12.98 25.65 -4.27
C GLU A 97 12.29 26.04 -5.58
N GLY A 98 11.23 25.31 -5.98
CA GLY A 98 10.44 25.67 -7.15
C GLY A 98 9.82 27.06 -7.04
N VAL A 99 9.20 27.41 -5.90
CA VAL A 99 8.60 28.74 -5.69
C VAL A 99 9.64 29.85 -5.65
N LYS A 100 10.83 29.60 -5.09
CA LYS A 100 11.93 30.58 -5.14
C LYS A 100 12.34 30.89 -6.59
N ASN A 101 12.47 29.89 -7.43
CA ASN A 101 12.83 30.06 -8.83
C ASN A 101 11.69 30.70 -9.66
N LEU A 102 10.43 30.37 -9.39
CA LEU A 102 9.28 31.08 -9.99
C LEU A 102 9.26 32.56 -9.60
N ALA A 103 9.59 32.87 -8.35
CA ALA A 103 9.69 34.28 -7.90
C ALA A 103 10.87 35.01 -8.54
N ALA A 104 11.90 34.29 -8.99
CA ALA A 104 13.03 34.81 -9.76
C ALA A 104 12.76 34.90 -11.27
N GLY A 105 11.57 34.51 -11.75
CA GLY A 105 11.13 34.66 -13.13
C GLY A 105 11.23 33.39 -13.98
N ALA A 106 11.53 32.23 -13.40
CA ALA A 106 11.56 30.98 -14.14
C ALA A 106 10.18 30.59 -14.66
N HIS A 107 10.12 29.99 -15.85
CA HIS A 107 8.89 29.59 -16.49
C HIS A 107 8.34 28.27 -15.85
N PRO A 108 7.10 28.24 -15.33
CA PRO A 108 6.60 27.09 -14.56
C PRO A 108 6.55 25.78 -15.36
N VAL A 109 6.21 25.82 -16.65
CA VAL A 109 6.11 24.63 -17.51
C VAL A 109 7.50 24.04 -17.80
N ASP A 110 8.52 24.89 -17.98
CA ASP A 110 9.88 24.43 -18.18
C ASP A 110 10.49 23.83 -16.91
N LEU A 111 10.20 24.44 -15.73
CA LEU A 111 10.58 23.84 -14.45
C LEU A 111 9.95 22.44 -14.28
N GLN A 112 8.66 22.30 -14.60
CA GLN A 112 7.99 20.99 -14.56
C GLN A 112 8.63 19.96 -15.49
N ALA A 113 8.96 20.37 -16.73
CA ALA A 113 9.61 19.49 -17.69
C ALA A 113 10.98 19.02 -17.19
N GLY A 114 11.77 19.92 -16.59
CA GLY A 114 13.04 19.59 -15.98
C GLY A 114 12.91 18.64 -14.78
N ILE A 115 11.93 18.88 -13.91
CA ILE A 115 11.59 17.99 -12.79
C ILE A 115 11.21 16.60 -13.32
N ALA A 116 10.33 16.50 -14.31
CA ALA A 116 9.91 15.24 -14.90
C ALA A 116 11.10 14.43 -15.45
N LEU A 117 11.97 15.06 -16.24
CA LEU A 117 13.20 14.44 -16.76
C LEU A 117 14.09 13.89 -15.65
N ALA A 118 14.27 14.66 -14.58
CA ALA A 118 15.09 14.24 -13.44
C ALA A 118 14.48 13.07 -12.67
N ILE A 119 13.16 13.08 -12.48
CA ILE A 119 12.43 11.99 -11.81
C ILE A 119 12.55 10.69 -12.58
N ASP A 120 12.31 10.70 -13.90
CA ASP A 120 12.42 9.51 -14.74
C ASP A 120 13.84 8.92 -14.68
N LYS A 121 14.85 9.78 -14.76
CA LYS A 121 16.26 9.35 -14.68
C LYS A 121 16.61 8.81 -13.29
N THR A 122 16.12 9.45 -12.22
CA THR A 122 16.34 8.99 -10.84
C THR A 122 15.67 7.64 -10.60
N GLN A 123 14.44 7.44 -11.07
CA GLN A 123 13.74 6.15 -10.95
C GLN A 123 14.49 5.02 -11.66
N ALA A 124 15.01 5.29 -12.87
CA ALA A 124 15.84 4.32 -13.58
C ALA A 124 17.09 3.94 -12.76
N ALA A 125 17.79 4.94 -12.20
CA ALA A 125 18.97 4.73 -11.38
C ALA A 125 18.66 3.99 -10.06
N LEU A 126 17.49 4.21 -9.45
CA LEU A 126 17.04 3.43 -8.28
C LEU A 126 16.77 1.97 -8.64
N ARG A 127 16.13 1.70 -9.80
CA ARG A 127 15.90 0.33 -10.27
C ARG A 127 17.21 -0.41 -10.57
N GLU A 128 18.20 0.25 -11.13
CA GLU A 128 19.53 -0.32 -11.38
C GLU A 128 20.28 -0.69 -10.09
N GLN A 129 20.02 0.03 -8.99
CA GLN A 129 20.61 -0.25 -7.69
C GLN A 129 19.91 -1.38 -6.94
N ALA A 130 18.67 -1.70 -7.32
CA ALA A 130 17.85 -2.63 -6.56
C ALA A 130 18.38 -4.06 -6.61
N ARG A 131 18.39 -4.71 -5.44
CA ARG A 131 18.71 -6.13 -5.29
C ARG A 131 17.41 -6.90 -5.05
N VAL A 132 17.16 -7.91 -5.87
CA VAL A 132 16.03 -8.83 -5.69
C VAL A 132 16.30 -9.71 -4.48
N VAL A 133 15.26 -9.97 -3.69
CA VAL A 133 15.31 -10.81 -2.48
C VAL A 133 14.15 -11.81 -2.50
N GLU A 134 14.37 -12.95 -1.83
CA GLU A 134 13.36 -13.98 -1.64
C GLU A 134 12.85 -13.99 -0.19
N ALA A 135 11.68 -14.58 0.04
CA ALA A 135 11.01 -14.58 1.35
C ALA A 135 11.84 -15.24 2.49
N THR A 136 12.85 -16.02 2.15
CA THR A 136 13.75 -16.72 3.09
C THR A 136 15.08 -16.01 3.31
N ASP A 137 15.32 -14.90 2.60
CA ASP A 137 16.57 -14.17 2.72
C ASP A 137 16.66 -13.43 4.06
N PRO A 138 17.86 -13.36 4.67
CA PRO A 138 18.04 -12.70 5.96
C PRO A 138 17.71 -11.20 5.92
N GLU A 139 17.81 -10.58 4.76
CA GLU A 139 17.46 -9.18 4.54
C GLU A 139 15.96 -8.89 4.78
N ILE A 140 15.10 -9.88 4.60
CA ILE A 140 13.65 -9.75 4.89
C ILE A 140 13.41 -9.44 6.37
N MET A 141 14.16 -10.09 7.27
CA MET A 141 14.11 -9.79 8.69
C MET A 141 14.52 -8.33 8.98
N ALA A 142 15.60 -7.86 8.35
CA ALA A 142 16.08 -6.49 8.51
C ALA A 142 15.06 -5.46 7.98
N VAL A 143 14.44 -5.71 6.83
CA VAL A 143 13.36 -4.88 6.28
C VAL A 143 12.18 -4.82 7.25
N ALA A 144 11.76 -5.95 7.80
CA ALA A 144 10.68 -6.01 8.78
C ALA A 144 11.01 -5.23 10.06
N GLU A 145 12.26 -5.33 10.54
CA GLU A 145 12.73 -4.67 11.77
C GLU A 145 12.75 -3.14 11.65
N VAL A 146 13.25 -2.62 10.53
CA VAL A 146 13.22 -1.19 10.22
C VAL A 146 11.78 -0.68 10.20
N ALA A 147 10.88 -1.36 9.53
CA ALA A 147 9.48 -0.96 9.39
C ALA A 147 8.66 -1.16 10.69
N ALA A 148 9.04 -2.10 11.54
CA ALA A 148 8.47 -2.32 12.87
C ALA A 148 9.05 -1.37 13.94
N HIS A 149 9.76 -0.31 13.56
CA HIS A 149 10.40 0.64 14.49
C HIS A 149 11.30 -0.04 15.54
N GLN A 150 12.13 -1.00 15.11
CA GLN A 150 13.06 -1.79 15.94
C GLN A 150 12.36 -2.76 16.93
N ASP A 151 11.08 -3.07 16.74
CA ASP A 151 10.40 -4.13 17.48
C ASP A 151 10.77 -5.50 16.89
N HIS A 152 11.86 -6.08 17.39
CA HIS A 152 12.38 -7.38 16.95
C HIS A 152 11.33 -8.50 17.05
N SER A 153 10.46 -8.46 18.06
CA SER A 153 9.43 -9.48 18.26
C SER A 153 8.38 -9.45 17.15
N VAL A 154 7.95 -8.27 16.75
CA VAL A 154 7.03 -8.05 15.63
C VAL A 154 7.68 -8.40 14.30
N ALA A 155 8.91 -7.94 14.08
CA ALA A 155 9.66 -8.22 12.85
C ALA A 155 9.83 -9.72 12.61
N SER A 156 10.20 -10.47 13.66
CA SER A 156 10.35 -11.93 13.62
C SER A 156 9.05 -12.63 13.26
N LEU A 157 7.92 -12.24 13.86
CA LEU A 157 6.60 -12.78 13.54
C LEU A 157 6.24 -12.57 12.07
N VAL A 158 6.47 -11.37 11.53
CA VAL A 158 6.14 -11.04 10.14
C VAL A 158 7.04 -11.81 9.17
N ALA A 159 8.36 -11.80 9.40
CA ALA A 159 9.31 -12.53 8.55
C ALA A 159 9.01 -14.05 8.56
N GLU A 160 8.74 -14.65 9.72
CA GLU A 160 8.35 -16.04 9.84
C GLU A 160 7.03 -16.36 9.13
N ALA A 161 6.02 -15.49 9.27
CA ALA A 161 4.72 -15.65 8.60
C ALA A 161 4.88 -15.64 7.07
N VAL A 162 5.66 -14.68 6.54
CA VAL A 162 5.93 -14.57 5.10
C VAL A 162 6.72 -15.78 4.59
N ALA A 163 7.75 -16.22 5.30
CA ALA A 163 8.52 -17.41 4.93
C ALA A 163 7.66 -18.68 4.90
N LYS A 164 6.71 -18.83 5.84
CA LYS A 164 5.81 -20.01 5.90
C LYS A 164 4.82 -20.08 4.74
N VAL A 165 4.30 -18.94 4.25
CA VAL A 165 3.32 -18.92 3.16
C VAL A 165 3.95 -18.97 1.77
N LYS A 166 5.26 -18.72 1.65
CA LYS A 166 6.01 -18.64 0.39
C LYS A 166 5.37 -17.64 -0.61
N GLN A 167 5.77 -17.72 -1.88
CA GLN A 167 5.28 -16.78 -2.92
C GLN A 167 3.78 -16.92 -3.25
N ALA A 168 3.17 -18.04 -2.92
CA ALA A 168 1.79 -18.35 -3.31
C ALA A 168 0.74 -18.04 -2.25
N GLY A 169 1.19 -17.78 -1.02
CA GLY A 169 0.33 -17.50 0.10
C GLY A 169 0.28 -16.01 0.46
N PHE A 170 -0.59 -15.67 1.38
CA PHE A 170 -0.70 -14.31 1.90
C PHE A 170 -0.74 -14.29 3.43
N VAL A 171 -0.42 -13.13 3.99
CA VAL A 171 -0.41 -12.89 5.44
C VAL A 171 -1.50 -11.89 5.78
N THR A 172 -2.28 -12.17 6.81
CA THR A 172 -3.24 -11.25 7.42
C THR A 172 -2.91 -11.01 8.88
N ILE A 173 -3.37 -9.89 9.42
CA ILE A 173 -3.13 -9.49 10.81
C ILE A 173 -4.47 -9.34 11.50
N GLU A 174 -4.65 -10.03 12.62
CA GLU A 174 -5.86 -9.97 13.44
C GLU A 174 -5.51 -9.65 14.90
N GLU A 175 -6.42 -8.97 15.58
CA GLU A 175 -6.31 -8.72 17.01
C GLU A 175 -6.65 -9.98 17.80
N SER A 176 -5.89 -10.25 18.85
CA SER A 176 -6.14 -11.35 19.78
C SER A 176 -6.42 -10.82 21.18
N LYS A 177 -7.21 -11.56 21.93
CA LYS A 177 -7.41 -11.33 23.37
C LYS A 177 -6.30 -11.96 24.22
N ALA A 178 -5.40 -12.72 23.61
CA ALA A 178 -4.25 -13.31 24.28
C ALA A 178 -3.17 -12.26 24.54
N ARG A 179 -2.27 -12.55 25.48
CA ARG A 179 -1.12 -11.69 25.76
C ARG A 179 0.00 -11.86 24.73
N GLU A 180 0.12 -13.05 24.19
CA GLU A 180 1.15 -13.42 23.24
C GLU A 180 0.62 -13.39 21.81
N SER A 181 1.48 -12.98 20.89
CA SER A 181 1.19 -13.03 19.45
C SER A 181 1.56 -14.40 18.90
N VAL A 182 0.72 -14.95 18.02
CA VAL A 182 0.92 -16.28 17.41
C VAL A 182 0.65 -16.24 15.91
N ILE A 183 1.25 -17.18 15.17
CA ILE A 183 1.02 -17.38 13.75
C ILE A 183 0.18 -18.64 13.55
N GLU A 184 -1.00 -18.50 12.99
CA GLU A 184 -1.86 -19.60 12.55
C GLU A 184 -1.75 -19.78 11.04
N LEU A 185 -1.57 -21.02 10.59
CA LEU A 185 -1.60 -21.35 9.15
C LEU A 185 -2.96 -21.93 8.79
N LYS A 186 -3.62 -21.30 7.82
CA LYS A 186 -4.90 -21.76 7.27
C LYS A 186 -4.81 -21.96 5.75
N LYS A 187 -5.83 -22.59 5.18
CA LYS A 187 -6.01 -22.63 3.73
C LYS A 187 -6.69 -21.34 3.28
N GLY A 188 -6.39 -20.88 2.06
CA GLY A 188 -7.04 -19.70 1.52
C GLY A 188 -6.57 -19.38 0.13
N MET A 189 -7.26 -18.43 -0.48
CA MET A 189 -6.98 -17.93 -1.81
C MET A 189 -7.08 -16.42 -1.82
N GLN A 190 -6.11 -15.76 -2.45
CA GLN A 190 -6.15 -14.32 -2.71
C GLN A 190 -6.19 -14.05 -4.21
N PHE A 191 -6.91 -13.02 -4.61
CA PHE A 191 -6.94 -12.55 -5.98
C PHE A 191 -7.06 -11.02 -6.05
N ASP A 192 -6.57 -10.49 -7.18
CA ASP A 192 -6.67 -9.07 -7.49
C ASP A 192 -8.14 -8.70 -7.73
N HIS A 193 -8.53 -7.51 -7.42
CA HIS A 193 -9.86 -6.91 -7.35
C HIS A 193 -10.46 -6.93 -5.96
N GLY A 194 -10.64 -5.73 -5.43
CA GLY A 194 -11.27 -5.48 -4.15
C GLY A 194 -12.75 -5.09 -4.29
N TYR A 195 -13.28 -4.46 -3.26
CA TYR A 195 -14.70 -4.10 -3.20
C TYR A 195 -15.08 -3.07 -4.27
N LEU A 196 -16.27 -3.23 -4.85
CA LEU A 196 -16.83 -2.33 -5.87
C LEU A 196 -17.28 -0.98 -5.32
N SER A 197 -17.47 -0.86 -4.02
CA SER A 197 -17.89 0.38 -3.38
C SER A 197 -17.25 0.53 -1.99
N PRO A 198 -16.73 1.71 -1.65
CA PRO A 198 -16.23 2.01 -0.30
C PRO A 198 -17.29 1.87 0.79
N PHE A 199 -18.56 1.90 0.43
CA PHE A 199 -19.66 1.72 1.37
C PHE A 199 -19.79 0.28 1.89
N PHE A 200 -19.10 -0.68 1.31
CA PHE A 200 -18.99 -2.04 1.86
C PHE A 200 -18.00 -2.15 3.02
N VAL A 201 -17.13 -1.17 3.23
CA VAL A 201 -16.12 -1.15 4.28
C VAL A 201 -16.76 -1.33 5.67
N THR A 202 -16.21 -2.26 6.44
CA THR A 202 -16.60 -2.56 7.82
C THR A 202 -15.62 -1.98 8.82
N ASP A 203 -14.33 -2.02 8.50
CA ASP A 203 -13.26 -1.41 9.28
C ASP A 203 -12.76 -0.14 8.54
N ARG A 204 -13.04 1.02 9.14
CA ARG A 204 -12.68 2.32 8.56
C ARG A 204 -11.22 2.70 8.78
N ASP A 205 -10.56 2.08 9.73
CA ASP A 205 -9.16 2.37 10.03
C ASP A 205 -8.25 1.70 8.99
N THR A 206 -8.52 0.44 8.65
CA THR A 206 -7.83 -0.31 7.61
C THR A 206 -8.46 -0.15 6.21
N MET A 207 -9.66 0.43 6.12
CA MET A 207 -10.45 0.52 4.89
C MET A 207 -10.75 -0.86 4.29
N GLU A 208 -11.05 -1.83 5.13
CA GLU A 208 -11.39 -3.21 4.74
C GLU A 208 -12.87 -3.51 4.90
N ALA A 209 -13.40 -4.30 3.98
CA ALA A 209 -14.70 -4.95 4.10
C ALA A 209 -14.48 -6.40 4.57
N ILE A 210 -14.87 -6.71 5.78
CA ILE A 210 -14.69 -8.02 6.41
C ILE A 210 -16.08 -8.68 6.55
N LEU A 211 -16.19 -9.90 6.02
CA LEU A 211 -17.37 -10.74 6.17
C LEU A 211 -16.97 -12.04 6.87
N GLU A 212 -17.64 -12.35 7.97
CA GLU A 212 -17.50 -13.61 8.69
C GLU A 212 -18.53 -14.61 8.17
N ASP A 213 -18.11 -15.87 7.96
CA ASP A 213 -18.91 -16.99 7.45
C ASP A 213 -19.73 -16.67 6.18
N PRO A 214 -19.19 -15.93 5.17
CA PRO A 214 -20.00 -15.54 4.04
C PRO A 214 -20.30 -16.69 3.08
N TYR A 215 -21.52 -16.67 2.55
CA TYR A 215 -21.82 -17.38 1.32
C TYR A 215 -21.22 -16.63 0.12
N LEU A 216 -20.73 -17.37 -0.87
CA LEU A 216 -20.14 -16.84 -2.09
C LEU A 216 -21.04 -17.10 -3.29
N LEU A 217 -21.60 -16.04 -3.85
CA LEU A 217 -22.24 -16.08 -5.17
C LEU A 217 -21.19 -15.86 -6.25
N LEU A 218 -20.94 -16.87 -7.08
CA LEU A 218 -20.01 -16.82 -8.20
C LEU A 218 -20.80 -16.71 -9.50
N TYR A 219 -20.68 -15.58 -10.20
CA TYR A 219 -21.44 -15.33 -11.42
C TYR A 219 -20.52 -14.91 -12.58
N ASP A 220 -20.56 -15.67 -13.66
CA ASP A 220 -19.84 -15.35 -14.90
C ASP A 220 -20.68 -14.46 -15.81
N GLY A 221 -20.84 -13.21 -15.41
CA GLY A 221 -21.59 -12.18 -16.11
C GLY A 221 -21.70 -10.89 -15.33
N LYS A 222 -22.35 -9.90 -15.93
CA LYS A 222 -22.62 -8.59 -15.33
C LYS A 222 -23.98 -8.61 -14.64
N ILE A 223 -24.06 -7.98 -13.48
CA ILE A 223 -25.29 -7.82 -12.70
C ILE A 223 -25.65 -6.34 -12.70
N SER A 224 -26.63 -5.94 -13.48
CA SER A 224 -27.16 -4.56 -13.52
C SER A 224 -28.55 -4.44 -12.89
N ASP A 225 -29.34 -5.53 -12.91
CA ASP A 225 -30.67 -5.60 -12.36
C ASP A 225 -30.69 -6.46 -11.08
N VAL A 226 -31.25 -5.91 -10.02
CA VAL A 226 -31.34 -6.58 -8.72
C VAL A 226 -32.43 -7.65 -8.70
N ARG A 227 -33.38 -7.62 -9.63
CA ARG A 227 -34.55 -8.53 -9.63
C ARG A 227 -34.15 -10.00 -9.66
N ASP A 228 -33.11 -10.35 -10.38
CA ASP A 228 -32.61 -11.73 -10.44
C ASP A 228 -31.93 -12.17 -9.13
N LEU A 229 -31.54 -11.22 -8.28
CA LEU A 229 -30.92 -11.46 -6.97
C LEU A 229 -31.93 -11.45 -5.81
N LEU A 230 -33.11 -10.85 -6.00
CA LEU A 230 -34.06 -10.62 -4.90
C LEU A 230 -34.36 -11.87 -4.05
N PRO A 231 -34.69 -13.05 -4.64
CA PRO A 231 -34.97 -14.24 -3.84
C PRO A 231 -33.80 -14.65 -2.94
N LEU A 232 -32.57 -14.58 -3.48
CA LEU A 232 -31.35 -14.89 -2.73
C LEU A 232 -31.09 -13.86 -1.63
N LEU A 233 -31.27 -12.56 -1.92
CA LEU A 233 -31.06 -11.49 -0.92
C LEU A 233 -32.09 -11.59 0.23
N GLU A 234 -33.33 -11.91 -0.07
CA GLU A 234 -34.40 -12.13 0.94
C GLU A 234 -34.05 -13.35 1.81
N GLU A 235 -33.58 -14.43 1.21
CA GLU A 235 -33.15 -15.61 1.95
C GLU A 235 -31.97 -15.30 2.87
N CYS A 236 -30.94 -14.59 2.37
CA CYS A 236 -29.78 -14.15 3.16
C CYS A 236 -30.23 -13.22 4.31
N ALA A 237 -31.12 -12.28 4.05
CA ALA A 237 -31.65 -11.38 5.07
C ALA A 237 -32.38 -12.14 6.18
N SER A 238 -33.27 -13.09 5.82
CA SER A 238 -34.02 -13.90 6.77
C SER A 238 -33.12 -14.75 7.66
N ARG A 239 -32.03 -15.29 7.11
CA ARG A 239 -31.01 -16.08 7.81
C ARG A 239 -29.98 -15.22 8.55
N ARG A 240 -29.97 -13.89 8.37
CA ARG A 240 -28.90 -12.96 8.79
C ARG A 240 -27.52 -13.39 8.30
N ALA A 241 -27.48 -14.01 7.15
CA ALA A 241 -26.26 -14.54 6.55
C ALA A 241 -25.45 -13.43 5.87
N SER A 242 -24.11 -13.57 5.88
CA SER A 242 -23.22 -12.72 5.11
C SER A 242 -23.15 -13.23 3.67
N LEU A 243 -23.12 -12.35 2.68
CA LEU A 243 -23.05 -12.67 1.26
C LEU A 243 -21.92 -11.90 0.58
N LEU A 244 -21.01 -12.60 -0.07
CA LEU A 244 -20.02 -12.03 -0.99
C LEU A 244 -20.43 -12.37 -2.42
N ILE A 245 -20.60 -11.34 -3.26
CA ILE A 245 -20.90 -11.50 -4.68
C ILE A 245 -19.61 -11.29 -5.47
N ILE A 246 -19.20 -12.32 -6.24
CA ILE A 246 -18.05 -12.30 -7.14
C ILE A 246 -18.57 -12.44 -8.57
N ALA A 247 -18.56 -11.34 -9.32
CA ALA A 247 -19.13 -11.29 -10.67
C ALA A 247 -18.21 -10.53 -11.63
N GLU A 248 -18.44 -10.61 -12.94
CA GLU A 248 -17.70 -9.77 -13.90
C GLU A 248 -17.78 -8.29 -13.53
N ASN A 249 -18.99 -7.84 -13.19
CA ASN A 249 -19.23 -6.53 -12.61
C ASN A 249 -20.62 -6.51 -11.95
N VAL A 250 -20.77 -5.65 -10.93
CA VAL A 250 -22.08 -5.30 -10.35
C VAL A 250 -22.22 -3.79 -10.48
N MET A 251 -23.26 -3.34 -11.15
CA MET A 251 -23.39 -1.93 -11.57
C MET A 251 -24.83 -1.42 -11.42
N ASP A 252 -24.99 -0.13 -11.66
CA ASP A 252 -26.28 0.55 -11.74
C ASP A 252 -27.19 0.29 -10.52
N HIS A 253 -28.44 -0.09 -10.78
CA HIS A 253 -29.44 -0.33 -9.74
C HIS A 253 -29.09 -1.50 -8.82
N ALA A 254 -28.38 -2.52 -9.31
CA ALA A 254 -27.97 -3.65 -8.48
C ALA A 254 -26.96 -3.21 -7.42
N LEU A 255 -25.91 -2.50 -7.81
CA LEU A 255 -24.91 -2.00 -6.86
C LEU A 255 -25.52 -1.01 -5.86
N ALA A 256 -26.34 -0.07 -6.34
CA ALA A 256 -27.00 0.92 -5.48
C ALA A 256 -27.90 0.24 -4.43
N THR A 257 -28.64 -0.79 -4.82
CA THR A 257 -29.53 -1.54 -3.89
C THR A 257 -28.71 -2.30 -2.84
N LEU A 258 -27.61 -2.96 -3.24
CA LEU A 258 -26.74 -3.67 -2.29
C LEU A 258 -26.12 -2.69 -1.27
N VAL A 259 -25.59 -1.56 -1.74
CA VAL A 259 -25.02 -0.51 -0.89
C VAL A 259 -26.05 0.05 0.08
N LEU A 260 -27.26 0.36 -0.40
CA LEU A 260 -28.31 0.90 0.45
C LEU A 260 -28.72 -0.07 1.57
N ASN A 261 -28.90 -1.35 1.24
CA ASN A 261 -29.24 -2.39 2.22
C ASN A 261 -28.09 -2.66 3.20
N ARG A 262 -26.85 -2.54 2.74
CA ARG A 262 -25.67 -2.63 3.62
C ARG A 262 -25.63 -1.46 4.61
N ILE A 263 -25.85 -0.21 4.15
CA ILE A 263 -25.87 0.98 5.01
C ILE A 263 -27.01 0.92 6.04
N ARG A 264 -28.18 0.43 5.62
CA ARG A 264 -29.33 0.24 6.51
C ARG A 264 -29.16 -0.91 7.51
N GLY A 265 -28.12 -1.74 7.35
CA GLY A 265 -27.88 -2.90 8.21
C GLY A 265 -28.85 -4.08 7.97
N SER A 266 -29.67 -4.02 6.91
CA SER A 266 -30.60 -5.11 6.55
C SER A 266 -29.90 -6.31 5.90
N LEU A 267 -28.75 -6.07 5.25
CA LEU A 267 -27.91 -7.11 4.64
C LEU A 267 -26.45 -6.97 5.04
N ARG A 268 -25.79 -8.08 5.29
CA ARG A 268 -24.33 -8.19 5.41
C ARG A 268 -23.78 -8.62 4.05
N VAL A 269 -23.54 -7.67 3.17
CA VAL A 269 -23.19 -7.95 1.77
C VAL A 269 -22.00 -7.12 1.33
N ALA A 270 -21.16 -7.71 0.47
CA ALA A 270 -20.16 -7.02 -0.33
C ALA A 270 -20.15 -7.58 -1.76
N ALA A 271 -19.63 -6.79 -2.69
CA ALA A 271 -19.49 -7.19 -4.08
C ALA A 271 -18.09 -6.83 -4.59
N VAL A 272 -17.47 -7.75 -5.32
CA VAL A 272 -16.15 -7.61 -5.93
C VAL A 272 -16.19 -8.04 -7.39
N LYS A 273 -15.22 -7.55 -8.18
CA LYS A 273 -15.03 -8.07 -9.54
C LYS A 273 -14.35 -9.44 -9.51
N SER A 274 -14.79 -10.33 -10.39
CA SER A 274 -14.10 -11.60 -10.60
C SER A 274 -12.72 -11.36 -11.22
N PRO A 275 -11.69 -12.15 -10.82
CA PRO A 275 -10.37 -12.05 -11.42
C PRO A 275 -10.34 -12.56 -12.87
N GLY A 276 -9.54 -11.91 -13.71
CA GLY A 276 -9.33 -12.29 -15.11
C GLY A 276 -10.41 -11.79 -16.08
N PHE A 277 -10.20 -12.08 -17.37
CA PHE A 277 -11.08 -11.69 -18.48
C PHE A 277 -11.34 -12.88 -19.40
N GLY A 278 -12.52 -12.91 -20.05
CA GLY A 278 -12.89 -13.97 -20.99
C GLY A 278 -12.78 -15.37 -20.37
N ASP A 279 -12.20 -16.32 -21.10
CA ASP A 279 -12.02 -17.71 -20.63
C ASP A 279 -11.19 -17.81 -19.34
N HIS A 280 -10.26 -16.87 -19.14
CA HIS A 280 -9.48 -16.85 -17.92
C HIS A 280 -10.34 -16.56 -16.68
N ARG A 281 -11.28 -15.61 -16.80
CA ARG A 281 -12.25 -15.32 -15.75
C ARG A 281 -13.06 -16.55 -15.37
N GLN A 282 -13.58 -17.28 -16.37
CA GLN A 282 -14.32 -18.51 -16.14
C GLN A 282 -13.50 -19.54 -15.36
N HIS A 283 -12.25 -19.76 -15.75
CA HIS A 283 -11.36 -20.67 -15.06
C HIS A 283 -11.06 -20.23 -13.62
N MET A 284 -10.90 -18.92 -13.40
CA MET A 284 -10.68 -18.39 -12.05
C MET A 284 -11.92 -18.54 -11.16
N LEU A 285 -13.11 -18.29 -11.68
CA LEU A 285 -14.36 -18.53 -10.95
C LEU A 285 -14.53 -20.02 -10.59
N GLU A 286 -14.16 -20.93 -11.51
CA GLU A 286 -14.16 -22.37 -11.24
C GLU A 286 -13.13 -22.77 -10.17
N ASP A 287 -11.97 -22.10 -10.14
CA ASP A 287 -10.96 -22.33 -9.09
C ASP A 287 -11.49 -21.85 -7.72
N ILE A 288 -12.12 -20.68 -7.66
CA ILE A 288 -12.78 -20.17 -6.44
C ILE A 288 -13.92 -21.08 -6.02
N ALA A 289 -14.73 -21.58 -6.98
CA ALA A 289 -15.82 -22.53 -6.70
C ALA A 289 -15.29 -23.84 -6.09
N ALA A 290 -14.15 -24.33 -6.58
CA ALA A 290 -13.51 -25.51 -6.01
C ALA A 290 -13.05 -25.27 -4.56
N VAL A 291 -12.46 -24.09 -4.27
CA VAL A 291 -12.03 -23.71 -2.92
C VAL A 291 -13.22 -23.55 -1.97
N ALA A 292 -14.26 -22.86 -2.41
CA ALA A 292 -15.45 -22.55 -1.57
C ALA A 292 -16.52 -23.65 -1.60
N SER A 293 -16.31 -24.76 -2.31
CA SER A 293 -17.29 -25.84 -2.52
C SER A 293 -18.63 -25.37 -3.12
N GLY A 294 -18.58 -24.29 -3.92
CA GLY A 294 -19.76 -23.69 -4.56
C GLY A 294 -19.93 -24.05 -6.03
N THR A 295 -20.92 -23.40 -6.65
CA THR A 295 -21.22 -23.53 -8.08
C THR A 295 -21.07 -22.18 -8.78
N VAL A 296 -20.50 -22.19 -9.99
CA VAL A 296 -20.44 -20.98 -10.85
C VAL A 296 -21.77 -20.88 -11.62
N HIS A 297 -22.47 -19.79 -11.42
CA HIS A 297 -23.65 -19.43 -12.19
C HIS A 297 -23.20 -18.72 -13.49
N ALA A 298 -23.71 -19.16 -14.62
CA ALA A 298 -23.39 -18.59 -15.94
C ALA A 298 -24.55 -18.82 -16.92
N GLN A 299 -24.91 -17.78 -17.65
CA GLN A 299 -25.98 -17.87 -18.66
C GLN A 299 -25.63 -18.90 -19.74
N ALA A 300 -24.37 -18.94 -20.19
CA ALA A 300 -23.88 -19.88 -21.19
C ALA A 300 -23.97 -21.35 -20.76
N LYS A 301 -24.01 -21.63 -19.45
CA LYS A 301 -24.12 -22.98 -18.88
C LYS A 301 -25.57 -23.35 -18.52
N GLY A 302 -26.56 -22.48 -18.82
CA GLY A 302 -27.95 -22.67 -18.41
C GLY A 302 -28.23 -22.48 -16.89
N ASN A 303 -27.21 -22.13 -16.13
CA ASN A 303 -27.28 -21.93 -14.70
C ASN A 303 -27.53 -20.44 -14.40
N LEU A 304 -28.78 -20.00 -14.56
CA LEU A 304 -29.16 -18.60 -14.48
C LEU A 304 -29.10 -18.08 -13.03
N LEU A 305 -28.77 -16.80 -12.89
CA LEU A 305 -28.66 -16.09 -11.60
C LEU A 305 -29.96 -16.20 -10.75
N LYS A 306 -31.12 -16.14 -11.40
CA LYS A 306 -32.44 -16.25 -10.72
C LYS A 306 -32.71 -17.60 -10.05
N TYR A 307 -31.92 -18.62 -10.35
CA TYR A 307 -32.00 -19.94 -9.71
C TYR A 307 -30.94 -20.14 -8.62
N ALA A 308 -30.16 -19.11 -8.30
CA ALA A 308 -29.20 -19.15 -7.22
C ALA A 308 -29.96 -19.26 -5.87
N THR A 309 -29.64 -20.27 -5.10
CA THR A 309 -30.12 -20.48 -3.73
C THR A 309 -28.93 -20.64 -2.80
N VAL A 310 -29.12 -20.43 -1.51
CA VAL A 310 -28.03 -20.57 -0.52
C VAL A 310 -27.33 -21.93 -0.61
N ASP A 311 -28.05 -23.00 -0.97
CA ASP A 311 -27.49 -24.35 -1.10
C ASP A 311 -26.58 -24.51 -2.33
N THR A 312 -26.67 -23.64 -3.34
CA THR A 312 -25.81 -23.64 -4.53
C THR A 312 -24.58 -22.75 -4.38
N LEU A 313 -24.55 -21.92 -3.34
CA LEU A 313 -23.46 -21.00 -3.07
C LEU A 313 -22.24 -21.70 -2.47
N GLY A 314 -21.08 -21.14 -2.73
CA GLY A 314 -19.87 -21.49 -1.98
C GLY A 314 -19.94 -20.95 -0.55
N LYS A 315 -19.06 -21.46 0.31
CA LYS A 315 -18.91 -20.97 1.67
C LYS A 315 -17.43 -20.89 2.05
N VAL A 316 -17.06 -19.84 2.77
CA VAL A 316 -15.74 -19.69 3.39
C VAL A 316 -15.92 -19.17 4.82
N ASP A 317 -14.92 -19.34 5.67
CA ASP A 317 -15.01 -18.90 7.06
C ASP A 317 -14.84 -17.39 7.20
N LYS A 318 -14.02 -16.79 6.33
CA LYS A 318 -13.82 -15.33 6.33
C LYS A 318 -13.47 -14.82 4.95
N ALA A 319 -14.00 -13.66 4.59
CA ALA A 319 -13.58 -12.91 3.41
C ALA A 319 -13.15 -11.50 3.82
N ILE A 320 -11.96 -11.10 3.38
CA ILE A 320 -11.38 -9.78 3.61
C ILE A 320 -11.17 -9.12 2.25
N MET A 321 -11.81 -7.99 2.03
CA MET A 321 -11.72 -7.23 0.79
C MET A 321 -11.12 -5.85 1.08
N THR A 322 -9.99 -5.57 0.47
CA THR A 322 -9.42 -4.23 0.40
C THR A 322 -9.96 -3.52 -0.85
N ARG A 323 -9.40 -2.38 -1.19
CA ARG A 323 -9.72 -1.69 -2.44
C ARG A 323 -9.25 -2.47 -3.68
N ASP A 324 -8.14 -3.19 -3.56
CA ASP A 324 -7.41 -3.74 -4.69
C ASP A 324 -7.37 -5.28 -4.70
N GLU A 325 -7.67 -5.93 -3.56
CA GLU A 325 -7.53 -7.37 -3.38
C GLU A 325 -8.70 -7.97 -2.58
N THR A 326 -8.96 -9.25 -2.82
CA THR A 326 -9.90 -10.07 -2.05
C THR A 326 -9.23 -11.34 -1.56
N SER A 327 -9.30 -11.59 -0.26
CA SER A 327 -8.74 -12.74 0.44
C SER A 327 -9.87 -13.62 1.00
N LEU A 328 -9.86 -14.89 0.63
CA LEU A 328 -10.78 -15.92 1.12
C LEU A 328 -10.03 -16.86 2.06
N ILE A 329 -10.51 -17.05 3.26
CA ILE A 329 -9.88 -17.86 4.32
C ILE A 329 -10.79 -19.02 4.69
N LEU A 330 -10.20 -20.23 4.78
CA LEU A 330 -10.90 -21.44 5.18
C LEU A 330 -10.22 -22.02 6.42
N ASP A 331 -11.00 -22.26 7.46
CA ASP A 331 -10.53 -22.80 8.74
C ASP A 331 -10.35 -24.33 8.68
N LYS A 332 -11.32 -25.00 8.04
CA LYS A 332 -11.31 -26.45 7.92
C LYS A 332 -10.50 -26.86 6.71
N ALA A 333 -9.35 -27.49 6.99
CA ALA A 333 -8.57 -28.23 6.01
C ALA A 333 -9.23 -29.57 5.63
N ASP A 334 -10.54 -29.62 5.48
CA ASP A 334 -11.14 -30.76 4.79
C ASP A 334 -10.51 -30.75 3.41
N ALA A 335 -9.72 -31.80 3.16
CA ALA A 335 -9.06 -32.01 1.89
C ALA A 335 -10.13 -31.93 0.82
N ASN A 336 -10.33 -30.70 0.28
CA ASN A 336 -11.39 -30.48 -0.68
C ASN A 336 -10.95 -31.22 -1.92
N GLU A 337 -11.53 -32.41 -2.12
CA GLU A 337 -11.24 -33.28 -3.24
C GLU A 337 -11.32 -32.53 -4.57
N ARG A 338 -12.25 -31.56 -4.64
CA ARG A 338 -12.42 -30.65 -5.79
C ARG A 338 -11.18 -29.77 -6.04
N VAL A 339 -10.50 -29.29 -4.98
CA VAL A 339 -9.24 -28.55 -5.12
C VAL A 339 -8.13 -29.46 -5.61
N GLY A 340 -8.05 -30.68 -5.07
CA GLY A 340 -7.08 -31.71 -5.52
C GLY A 340 -7.29 -32.10 -6.99
N GLU A 341 -8.53 -32.28 -7.42
CA GLU A 341 -8.87 -32.54 -8.82
C GLU A 341 -8.48 -31.36 -9.73
N ARG A 342 -8.75 -30.14 -9.27
CA ARG A 342 -8.41 -28.95 -10.01
C ARG A 342 -6.91 -28.75 -10.19
N ILE A 343 -6.14 -29.01 -9.12
CA ILE A 343 -4.67 -29.02 -9.16
C ILE A 343 -4.17 -30.05 -10.17
N ARG A 344 -4.64 -31.29 -10.12
CA ARG A 344 -4.25 -32.36 -11.06
C ARG A 344 -4.54 -32.00 -12.52
N LEU A 345 -5.69 -31.37 -12.77
CA LEU A 345 -6.08 -30.91 -14.11
C LEU A 345 -5.12 -29.82 -14.64
N ILE A 346 -4.76 -28.83 -13.80
CA ILE A 346 -3.81 -27.78 -14.17
C ILE A 346 -2.41 -28.35 -14.40
N GLU A 347 -1.93 -29.23 -13.52
CA GLU A 347 -0.63 -29.90 -13.68
C GLU A 347 -0.58 -30.76 -14.95
N GLY A 348 -1.70 -31.43 -15.31
CA GLY A 348 -1.82 -32.16 -16.56
C GLY A 348 -1.69 -31.24 -17.79
N ARG A 349 -2.30 -30.05 -17.75
CA ARG A 349 -2.17 -29.04 -18.82
C ARG A 349 -0.75 -28.50 -18.93
N LEU A 350 -0.07 -28.28 -17.80
CA LEU A 350 1.33 -27.81 -17.78
C LEU A 350 2.30 -28.83 -18.42
N ARG A 351 2.04 -30.14 -18.27
CA ARG A 351 2.86 -31.20 -18.88
C ARG A 351 2.74 -31.23 -20.41
N ASN A 352 1.63 -30.77 -20.97
CA ASN A 352 1.36 -30.78 -22.43
C ASN A 352 2.05 -29.63 -23.19
N ARG A 353 3.11 -29.02 -22.64
CA ARG A 353 3.91 -27.95 -23.26
C ARG A 353 3.04 -26.79 -23.79
N PRO A 354 2.32 -26.09 -22.92
CA PRO A 354 1.52 -24.94 -23.33
C PRO A 354 2.41 -23.81 -23.86
N SER A 355 1.79 -22.82 -24.54
CA SER A 355 2.49 -21.58 -24.89
C SER A 355 3.09 -20.91 -23.64
N LEU A 356 4.13 -20.07 -23.80
CA LEU A 356 4.73 -19.35 -22.67
C LEU A 356 3.67 -18.54 -21.88
N TYR A 357 2.76 -17.92 -22.60
CA TYR A 357 1.65 -17.15 -22.01
C TYR A 357 0.71 -18.05 -21.19
N ASP A 358 0.27 -19.19 -21.76
CA ASP A 358 -0.60 -20.13 -21.04
C ASP A 358 0.10 -20.78 -19.87
N LYS A 359 1.41 -21.06 -20.00
CA LYS A 359 2.23 -21.61 -18.92
C LYS A 359 2.21 -20.70 -17.70
N THR A 360 2.52 -19.42 -17.87
CA THR A 360 2.52 -18.44 -16.77
C THR A 360 1.16 -18.35 -16.09
N ARG A 361 0.07 -18.36 -16.87
CA ARG A 361 -1.31 -18.34 -16.33
C ARG A 361 -1.64 -19.59 -15.52
N LEU A 362 -1.27 -20.76 -16.01
CA LEU A 362 -1.48 -22.03 -15.32
C LEU A 362 -0.65 -22.12 -14.04
N GLU A 363 0.59 -21.66 -14.06
CA GLU A 363 1.47 -21.59 -12.89
C GLU A 363 0.89 -20.65 -11.80
N THR A 364 0.40 -19.47 -12.19
CA THR A 364 -0.26 -18.53 -11.28
C THR A 364 -1.51 -19.15 -10.63
N ARG A 365 -2.36 -19.81 -11.40
CA ARG A 365 -3.55 -20.50 -10.88
C ARG A 365 -3.18 -21.63 -9.92
N LEU A 366 -2.18 -22.43 -10.30
CA LEU A 366 -1.68 -23.52 -9.45
C LEU A 366 -1.14 -23.00 -8.11
N ALA A 367 -0.38 -21.91 -8.15
CA ALA A 367 0.14 -21.25 -6.97
C ALA A 367 -1.00 -20.76 -6.05
N ARG A 368 -2.03 -20.11 -6.59
CA ARG A 368 -3.20 -19.64 -5.84
C ARG A 368 -3.99 -20.78 -5.19
N LEU A 369 -4.19 -21.90 -5.91
CA LEU A 369 -4.89 -23.09 -5.36
C LEU A 369 -4.09 -23.82 -4.29
N LYS A 370 -2.75 -23.80 -4.35
CA LYS A 370 -1.85 -24.34 -3.34
C LYS A 370 -1.56 -23.37 -2.20
N GLY A 371 -2.03 -22.13 -2.32
CA GLY A 371 -1.79 -21.04 -1.38
C GLY A 371 -2.22 -21.38 0.04
N SER A 372 -1.47 -20.86 0.99
CA SER A 372 -1.79 -20.87 2.42
C SER A 372 -1.90 -19.45 2.93
N VAL A 373 -2.62 -19.28 4.03
CA VAL A 373 -2.78 -18.00 4.72
C VAL A 373 -2.07 -18.10 6.05
N ALA A 374 -1.15 -17.18 6.33
CA ALA A 374 -0.65 -17.00 7.68
C ALA A 374 -1.44 -15.87 8.35
N ILE A 375 -2.10 -16.18 9.44
CA ILE A 375 -2.81 -15.21 10.27
C ILE A 375 -1.92 -14.88 11.46
N ILE A 376 -1.43 -13.64 11.51
CA ILE A 376 -0.71 -13.13 12.68
C ILE A 376 -1.76 -12.64 13.67
N ARG A 377 -1.99 -13.37 14.74
CA ARG A 377 -2.85 -12.94 15.84
C ARG A 377 -2.03 -12.13 16.83
N VAL A 378 -2.19 -10.81 16.79
CA VAL A 378 -1.42 -9.90 17.64
C VAL A 378 -2.01 -9.88 19.03
N GLY A 379 -1.19 -10.22 20.03
CA GLY A 379 -1.53 -10.16 21.45
C GLY A 379 -0.79 -9.03 22.17
N ALA A 380 -1.43 -8.50 23.21
CA ALA A 380 -0.81 -7.50 24.09
C ALA A 380 -1.50 -7.46 25.46
N VAL A 381 -0.87 -6.79 26.44
CA VAL A 381 -1.39 -6.65 27.80
C VAL A 381 -2.46 -5.53 27.86
N THR A 382 -2.29 -4.47 27.09
CA THR A 382 -3.20 -3.32 27.08
C THR A 382 -3.74 -3.04 25.68
N ALA A 383 -4.93 -2.42 25.58
CA ALA A 383 -5.52 -2.03 24.30
C ALA A 383 -4.64 -1.03 23.51
N SER A 384 -3.93 -0.14 24.21
CA SER A 384 -3.01 0.80 23.57
C SER A 384 -1.81 0.09 22.97
N GLU A 385 -1.21 -0.86 23.70
CA GLU A 385 -0.11 -1.68 23.21
C GLU A 385 -0.54 -2.54 22.03
N LEU A 386 -1.74 -3.14 22.12
CA LEU A 386 -2.31 -3.96 21.04
C LEU A 386 -2.40 -3.17 19.73
N LYS A 387 -2.94 -1.95 19.81
CA LYS A 387 -3.04 -1.06 18.66
C LYS A 387 -1.68 -0.72 18.07
N THR A 388 -0.70 -0.38 18.90
CA THR A 388 0.67 -0.06 18.46
C THR A 388 1.36 -1.27 17.83
N ARG A 389 1.27 -2.45 18.46
CA ARG A 389 1.85 -3.68 17.91
C ARG A 389 1.21 -4.09 16.59
N LYS A 390 -0.12 -3.95 16.47
CA LYS A 390 -0.83 -4.20 15.21
C LYS A 390 -0.33 -3.27 14.10
N GLU A 391 -0.22 -1.96 14.38
CA GLU A 391 0.30 -0.97 13.43
C GLU A 391 1.75 -1.30 13.01
N HIS A 392 2.60 -1.73 13.94
CA HIS A 392 3.97 -2.19 13.62
C HIS A 392 3.97 -3.46 12.75
N CYS A 393 3.08 -4.43 13.03
CA CYS A 393 2.93 -5.62 12.18
C CYS A 393 2.48 -5.26 10.76
N GLU A 394 1.51 -4.36 10.61
CA GLU A 394 1.02 -3.89 9.32
C GLU A 394 2.13 -3.20 8.52
N ASN A 395 2.87 -2.28 9.14
CA ASN A 395 3.99 -1.60 8.51
C ASN A 395 5.08 -2.59 8.07
N ALA A 396 5.47 -3.53 8.94
CA ALA A 396 6.46 -4.54 8.63
C ALA A 396 6.01 -5.44 7.46
N LEU A 397 4.75 -5.87 7.46
CA LEU A 397 4.20 -6.69 6.38
C LEU A 397 4.19 -5.96 5.04
N HIS A 398 3.79 -4.69 5.04
CA HIS A 398 3.81 -3.86 3.83
C HIS A 398 5.24 -3.67 3.29
N ALA A 399 6.20 -3.39 4.17
CA ALA A 399 7.60 -3.23 3.77
C ALA A 399 8.20 -4.54 3.21
N VAL A 400 7.93 -5.67 3.85
CA VAL A 400 8.38 -6.99 3.36
C VAL A 400 7.75 -7.32 2.00
N ARG A 401 6.44 -7.09 1.81
CA ARG A 401 5.80 -7.24 0.50
C ARG A 401 6.44 -6.33 -0.56
N ALA A 402 6.70 -5.07 -0.22
CA ALA A 402 7.36 -4.13 -1.11
C ALA A 402 8.78 -4.59 -1.51
N ALA A 403 9.53 -5.20 -0.58
CA ALA A 403 10.84 -5.79 -0.83
C ALA A 403 10.77 -6.99 -1.78
N LEU A 404 9.79 -7.86 -1.59
CA LEU A 404 9.57 -9.03 -2.44
C LEU A 404 9.09 -8.66 -3.86
N ASP A 405 8.31 -7.56 -3.97
CA ASP A 405 7.76 -7.10 -5.25
C ASP A 405 8.82 -6.44 -6.15
N GLU A 406 9.61 -5.52 -5.61
CA GLU A 406 10.52 -4.67 -6.40
C GLU A 406 11.99 -4.75 -5.96
N GLY A 407 12.30 -5.43 -4.85
CA GLY A 407 13.65 -5.54 -4.31
C GLY A 407 13.99 -4.47 -3.26
N ILE A 408 15.24 -4.53 -2.81
CA ILE A 408 15.78 -3.72 -1.71
C ILE A 408 16.88 -2.77 -2.18
N LEU A 409 17.08 -1.69 -1.42
CA LEU A 409 18.07 -0.65 -1.62
C LEU A 409 18.87 -0.41 -0.33
N PRO A 410 20.10 0.17 -0.41
CA PRO A 410 20.75 0.68 0.79
C PRO A 410 19.89 1.78 1.42
N GLY A 411 19.58 1.63 2.70
CA GLY A 411 18.65 2.48 3.42
C GLY A 411 19.20 3.83 3.85
N GLY A 412 18.45 4.50 4.73
CA GLY A 412 18.87 5.77 5.33
C GLY A 412 19.02 6.93 4.34
N GLY A 413 18.38 6.85 3.17
CA GLY A 413 18.48 7.87 2.12
C GLY A 413 19.73 7.74 1.21
N VAL A 414 20.59 6.74 1.44
CA VAL A 414 21.82 6.54 0.66
C VAL A 414 21.51 6.21 -0.80
N ALA A 415 20.47 5.43 -1.08
CA ALA A 415 20.06 5.13 -2.45
C ALA A 415 19.75 6.39 -3.27
N TYR A 416 19.14 7.42 -2.67
CA TYR A 416 18.90 8.70 -3.33
C TYR A 416 20.20 9.45 -3.63
N ILE A 417 21.16 9.45 -2.69
CA ILE A 417 22.49 10.06 -2.92
C ILE A 417 23.21 9.36 -4.08
N ARG A 418 23.09 8.03 -4.21
CA ARG A 418 23.66 7.31 -5.35
C ARG A 418 22.95 7.66 -6.67
N ALA A 419 21.64 7.81 -6.63
CA ALA A 419 20.86 8.15 -7.82
C ALA A 419 21.15 9.56 -8.33
N GLN A 420 21.60 10.50 -7.49
CA GLN A 420 22.01 11.84 -7.91
C GLN A 420 23.07 11.83 -9.01
N ARG A 421 23.98 10.86 -9.01
CA ARG A 421 25.03 10.74 -10.04
C ARG A 421 24.45 10.63 -11.46
N ALA A 422 23.30 10.01 -11.61
CA ALA A 422 22.63 9.91 -12.91
C ALA A 422 22.12 11.27 -13.42
N LEU A 423 22.00 12.27 -12.55
CA LEU A 423 21.58 13.62 -12.90
C LEU A 423 22.74 14.56 -13.25
N GLU A 424 23.99 14.20 -12.97
CA GLU A 424 25.17 15.05 -13.23
C GLU A 424 25.35 15.33 -14.72
N SER A 425 25.06 14.36 -15.57
CA SER A 425 25.15 14.47 -17.04
C SER A 425 23.84 14.83 -17.71
N LEU A 426 22.75 14.97 -16.95
CA LEU A 426 21.42 15.27 -17.50
C LEU A 426 21.28 16.76 -17.76
N ASN A 427 20.93 17.11 -18.99
CA ASN A 427 20.69 18.49 -19.41
C ASN A 427 19.31 18.63 -20.03
N GLY A 428 18.59 19.68 -19.64
CA GLY A 428 17.37 20.12 -20.30
C GLY A 428 17.69 20.98 -21.53
N VAL A 429 16.66 21.31 -22.28
CA VAL A 429 16.80 22.11 -23.51
C VAL A 429 16.98 23.61 -23.24
N ASN A 430 16.72 24.08 -22.01
CA ASN A 430 16.89 25.46 -21.60
C ASN A 430 17.27 25.60 -20.11
N THR A 431 17.54 26.82 -19.67
CA THR A 431 17.98 27.14 -18.29
C THR A 431 16.94 26.75 -17.23
N ASP A 432 15.66 26.94 -17.51
CA ASP A 432 14.60 26.65 -16.55
C ASP A 432 14.40 25.13 -16.36
N GLN A 433 14.55 24.34 -17.44
CA GLN A 433 14.58 22.88 -17.32
C GLN A 433 15.80 22.41 -16.52
N ASN A 434 16.97 22.99 -16.75
CA ASN A 434 18.16 22.70 -15.94
C ASN A 434 17.97 23.05 -14.46
N THR A 435 17.23 24.13 -14.19
CA THR A 435 16.83 24.49 -12.83
C THR A 435 15.88 23.45 -12.23
N GLY A 436 14.91 22.94 -12.99
CA GLY A 436 14.06 21.82 -12.58
C GLY A 436 14.84 20.56 -12.22
N ILE A 437 15.83 20.20 -13.02
CA ILE A 437 16.74 19.07 -12.75
C ILE A 437 17.50 19.28 -11.44
N ARG A 438 18.04 20.49 -11.24
CA ARG A 438 18.77 20.86 -10.01
C ARG A 438 17.88 20.77 -8.78
N ILE A 439 16.63 21.23 -8.85
CA ILE A 439 15.65 21.14 -7.75
C ILE A 439 15.49 19.69 -7.28
N VAL A 440 15.34 18.75 -8.20
CA VAL A 440 15.24 17.32 -7.86
C VAL A 440 16.53 16.83 -7.25
N ARG A 441 17.69 17.10 -7.88
CA ARG A 441 18.99 16.69 -7.38
C ARG A 441 19.22 17.12 -5.93
N ASP A 442 18.93 18.37 -5.61
CA ASP A 442 19.14 18.94 -4.27
C ASP A 442 18.11 18.36 -3.26
N ALA A 443 16.90 18.03 -3.72
CA ALA A 443 15.89 17.37 -2.88
C ALA A 443 16.25 15.93 -2.50
N LEU A 444 16.98 15.19 -3.37
CA LEU A 444 17.41 13.82 -3.09
C LEU A 444 18.39 13.68 -1.91
N GLU A 445 19.05 14.76 -1.49
CA GLU A 445 19.91 14.78 -0.31
C GLU A 445 19.13 14.90 1.00
N LYS A 446 17.96 15.49 0.95
CA LYS A 446 17.18 15.87 2.13
C LYS A 446 16.80 14.70 3.06
N PRO A 447 16.50 13.49 2.58
CA PRO A 447 16.25 12.35 3.47
C PRO A 447 17.42 12.03 4.38
N LEU A 448 18.64 11.87 3.83
CA LEU A 448 19.84 11.61 4.64
C LEU A 448 20.20 12.81 5.53
N GLU A 449 20.15 14.04 4.99
CA GLU A 449 20.39 15.27 5.74
C GLU A 449 19.49 15.31 7.00
N LYS A 450 18.20 15.04 6.84
CA LYS A 450 17.25 15.10 7.93
C LYS A 450 17.40 13.99 8.97
N ILE A 451 17.75 12.79 8.54
CA ILE A 451 18.08 11.69 9.46
C ILE A 451 19.26 12.07 10.34
N LEU A 452 20.32 12.66 9.76
CA LEU A 452 21.49 13.13 10.48
C LEU A 452 21.15 14.28 11.46
N GLU A 453 20.37 15.27 11.02
CA GLU A 453 19.90 16.36 11.90
C GLU A 453 19.08 15.84 13.08
N ASN A 454 18.15 14.90 12.86
CA ASN A 454 17.33 14.32 13.91
C ASN A 454 18.20 13.56 14.94
N ALA A 455 19.35 13.01 14.51
CA ALA A 455 20.35 12.39 15.38
C ALA A 455 21.32 13.39 16.03
N GLY A 456 21.16 14.69 15.78
CA GLY A 456 22.03 15.74 16.33
C GLY A 456 23.42 15.81 15.69
N LEU A 457 23.56 15.29 14.47
CA LEU A 457 24.82 15.29 13.71
C LEU A 457 24.84 16.43 12.68
N LYS A 458 26.05 16.88 12.32
CA LYS A 458 26.24 17.84 11.22
C LYS A 458 26.25 17.10 9.89
N PRO A 459 25.34 17.41 8.93
CA PRO A 459 25.19 16.62 7.71
C PRO A 459 26.37 16.72 6.72
N ASP A 460 26.91 17.93 6.50
CA ASP A 460 27.75 18.25 5.34
C ASP A 460 28.91 17.26 5.09
N GLY A 461 29.79 17.07 6.09
CA GLY A 461 30.94 16.17 5.93
C GLY A 461 30.55 14.70 5.79
N ILE A 462 29.42 14.30 6.39
CA ILE A 462 28.92 12.92 6.31
C ILE A 462 28.33 12.66 4.92
N ILE A 463 27.50 13.56 4.41
CA ILE A 463 26.89 13.46 3.07
C ILE A 463 27.97 13.41 2.01
N GLU A 464 28.99 14.27 2.09
CA GLU A 464 30.09 14.29 1.12
C GLU A 464 30.88 12.97 1.10
N LYS A 465 31.16 12.41 2.27
CA LYS A 465 31.82 11.10 2.36
C LYS A 465 30.93 9.95 1.87
N VAL A 466 29.64 9.99 2.13
CA VAL A 466 28.67 9.05 1.56
C VAL A 466 28.63 9.21 0.05
N ARG A 467 28.57 10.43 -0.50
CA ARG A 467 28.55 10.71 -1.94
C ARG A 467 29.79 10.18 -2.67
N SER A 468 30.98 10.32 -2.07
CA SER A 468 32.24 9.82 -2.66
C SER A 468 32.39 8.30 -2.54
N SER A 469 31.67 7.63 -1.63
CA SER A 469 31.70 6.19 -1.46
C SER A 469 30.95 5.44 -2.57
N GLN A 470 31.12 4.11 -2.68
CA GLN A 470 30.50 3.27 -3.69
C GLN A 470 29.59 2.21 -3.07
N GLY A 471 28.69 1.64 -3.88
CA GLY A 471 27.81 0.55 -3.48
C GLY A 471 26.93 0.91 -2.28
N ALA A 472 26.78 -0.03 -1.35
CA ALA A 472 25.95 0.10 -0.15
C ALA A 472 26.67 0.80 1.03
N MET A 473 27.88 1.34 0.82
CA MET A 473 28.59 2.09 1.87
C MET A 473 27.81 3.34 2.24
N GLY A 474 27.40 3.45 3.50
CA GLY A 474 26.66 4.57 4.07
C GLY A 474 27.08 4.87 5.49
N PHE A 475 26.29 5.65 6.20
CA PHE A 475 26.57 6.05 7.57
C PHE A 475 25.44 5.54 8.50
N ASP A 476 25.80 4.71 9.48
CA ASP A 476 24.93 4.30 10.55
C ASP A 476 24.90 5.39 11.63
N VAL A 477 23.75 6.05 11.78
CA VAL A 477 23.58 7.18 12.70
C VAL A 477 23.55 6.74 14.18
N GLU A 478 23.20 5.50 14.47
CA GLU A 478 23.16 4.96 15.84
C GLU A 478 24.57 4.59 16.30
N LYS A 479 25.33 3.87 15.48
CA LYS A 479 26.72 3.50 15.74
C LYS A 479 27.71 4.64 15.47
N ARG A 480 27.28 5.66 14.70
CA ARG A 480 28.12 6.78 14.22
C ARG A 480 29.33 6.33 13.42
N GLU A 481 29.14 5.31 12.58
CA GLU A 481 30.19 4.70 11.79
C GLU A 481 29.80 4.55 10.31
N TYR A 482 30.82 4.52 9.44
CA TYR A 482 30.63 4.21 8.01
C TYR A 482 30.71 2.70 7.82
N MET A 483 29.69 2.12 7.20
CA MET A 483 29.63 0.67 6.98
C MET A 483 28.80 0.30 5.76
N ASP A 484 28.86 -0.97 5.39
CA ASP A 484 27.94 -1.55 4.41
C ASP A 484 26.53 -1.68 5.02
N LEU A 485 25.58 -0.93 4.44
CA LEU A 485 24.23 -0.84 4.99
C LEU A 485 23.42 -2.14 4.84
N TYR A 486 23.69 -2.95 3.81
CA TYR A 486 23.06 -4.26 3.69
C TYR A 486 23.50 -5.19 4.83
N ARG A 487 24.80 -5.19 5.15
CA ARG A 487 25.34 -6.00 6.25
C ARG A 487 24.88 -5.52 7.63
N SER A 488 24.63 -4.24 7.77
CA SER A 488 24.14 -3.65 9.04
C SER A 488 22.62 -3.70 9.21
N GLY A 489 21.88 -4.20 8.20
CA GLY A 489 20.42 -4.28 8.25
C GLY A 489 19.71 -2.93 8.03
N ILE A 490 20.42 -1.88 7.57
CA ILE A 490 19.83 -0.58 7.24
C ILE A 490 19.39 -0.62 5.78
N ILE A 491 18.17 -1.08 5.56
CA ILE A 491 17.65 -1.45 4.25
C ILE A 491 16.33 -0.70 4.00
N ASP A 492 16.21 -0.10 2.81
CA ASP A 492 14.98 0.45 2.28
C ASP A 492 14.45 -0.44 1.14
N THR A 493 13.20 -0.28 0.74
CA THR A 493 12.64 -1.00 -0.41
C THR A 493 12.56 -0.08 -1.63
N LEU A 494 12.81 -0.63 -2.83
CA LEU A 494 12.71 0.14 -4.07
C LEU A 494 11.30 0.73 -4.24
N LYS A 495 10.27 -0.04 -3.97
CA LYS A 495 8.87 0.40 -4.10
C LYS A 495 8.58 1.64 -3.26
N VAL A 496 9.02 1.65 -1.99
CA VAL A 496 8.85 2.80 -1.09
C VAL A 496 9.60 4.02 -1.61
N ALA A 497 10.88 3.86 -1.95
CA ALA A 497 11.71 4.96 -2.45
C ALA A 497 11.15 5.57 -3.74
N ARG A 498 10.74 4.73 -4.69
CA ARG A 498 10.19 5.14 -5.97
C ARG A 498 8.84 5.87 -5.82
N ILE A 499 7.90 5.30 -5.07
CA ILE A 499 6.57 5.88 -4.88
C ILE A 499 6.65 7.18 -4.09
N ALA A 500 7.52 7.27 -3.08
CA ALA A 500 7.72 8.50 -2.33
C ALA A 500 8.19 9.64 -3.24
N LEU A 501 9.16 9.37 -4.13
CA LEU A 501 9.68 10.34 -5.09
C LEU A 501 8.63 10.74 -6.13
N GLU A 502 7.93 9.78 -6.73
CA GLU A 502 6.90 9.98 -7.75
C GLU A 502 5.74 10.82 -7.21
N THR A 503 5.27 10.48 -6.02
CA THR A 503 4.14 11.17 -5.42
C THR A 503 4.51 12.59 -5.01
N ALA A 504 5.73 12.80 -4.52
CA ALA A 504 6.28 14.11 -4.22
C ALA A 504 6.39 14.99 -5.47
N ALA A 505 6.91 14.46 -6.56
CA ALA A 505 7.05 15.16 -7.83
C ALA A 505 5.69 15.50 -8.47
N SER A 506 4.74 14.57 -8.42
CA SER A 506 3.38 14.79 -8.93
C SER A 506 2.68 15.98 -8.26
N LEU A 507 2.77 16.08 -6.92
CA LEU A 507 2.24 17.23 -6.20
C LEU A 507 3.02 18.51 -6.56
N THR A 508 4.36 18.44 -6.58
CA THR A 508 5.21 19.59 -6.89
C THR A 508 4.86 20.17 -8.24
N ASN A 509 4.76 19.34 -9.28
CA ASN A 509 4.41 19.76 -10.62
C ASN A 509 3.05 20.47 -10.66
N THR A 510 2.03 19.88 -10.04
CA THR A 510 0.69 20.51 -9.94
C THR A 510 0.76 21.84 -9.19
N PHE A 511 1.53 21.90 -8.10
CA PHE A 511 1.62 23.08 -7.24
C PHE A 511 2.31 24.27 -7.93
N LEU A 512 3.35 24.04 -8.71
CA LEU A 512 4.10 25.11 -9.40
C LEU A 512 3.23 25.88 -10.43
N THR A 513 2.17 25.26 -10.93
CA THR A 513 1.20 25.90 -11.85
C THR A 513 -0.04 26.48 -11.17
N VAL A 514 -0.11 26.45 -9.82
CA VAL A 514 -1.24 27.06 -9.11
C VAL A 514 -1.25 28.56 -9.30
N GLU A 515 -2.36 29.09 -9.83
CA GLU A 515 -2.55 30.50 -10.09
C GLU A 515 -3.42 31.18 -9.03
N CYS A 516 -4.45 30.49 -8.55
CA CYS A 516 -5.32 31.04 -7.52
C CYS A 516 -5.79 29.97 -6.52
N THR A 517 -6.20 30.43 -5.35
CA THR A 517 -6.85 29.61 -4.31
C THR A 517 -8.20 30.21 -3.94
N ILE A 518 -9.23 29.36 -3.87
CA ILE A 518 -10.60 29.74 -3.57
C ILE A 518 -11.06 29.00 -2.33
N ALA A 519 -11.24 29.70 -1.22
CA ALA A 519 -11.87 29.13 -0.04
C ALA A 519 -13.38 29.43 -0.09
N GLN A 520 -14.20 28.42 0.18
CA GLN A 520 -15.66 28.60 0.35
C GLN A 520 -15.92 29.34 1.67
N LYS A 521 -16.97 30.16 1.71
CA LYS A 521 -17.37 30.93 2.93
C LYS A 521 -17.88 30.01 4.03
#